data_825f8e8a86123d6adf9ab10bbcd642a5
#
_entry.id   825f8e8a86123d6adf9ab10bbcd642a5
#
_cell.length_a   1.000
_cell.length_b   1.000
_cell.length_c   1.000
_cell.angle_alpha   90.00
_cell.angle_beta   90.00
_cell.angle_gamma   90.00
#
_symmetry.space_group_name_H-M   'P 1'
#
loop_
_entity.id
_entity.type
_entity.pdbx_description
1 polymer ?
#
loop_
_entity_poly.entity_id
_entity_poly.type
_entity_poly.pdbx_seq_one_letter_code
_entity_poly.pdbx_strand_id
1 'polypeptide(L)'
;MGLWLVLGLLCLNPAVAEEAAAGKEPAENPLAELSEGREELKLPGIRVLIKERYVDVDSKVCLDSGMLELIACTKDSKEHESLIAIDAKAAHVHAALLLIGARPGNPATSKRVDGEQVRWIHVPPRGQNIDVFLVLENKEGVPTEYPISHFLTRAEEHEVYTTEEDEEKPKEFPTNTFLFAGSHVFKDGESEPVYLSDESGNVISIATFGDELLCLPGFHEHGNEGLVWEIDSEKLPPLGTKVILRLKPQFANAGPPEEKKTNDTKD
;
A
#
# COMPACT_ATOMS: atom_id res chain seq x y z
N MET A 1 71.62 -2.20 25.42
CA MET A 1 70.57 -3.22 25.54
C MET A 1 69.31 -2.56 25.01
N GLY A 2 69.00 -2.80 23.74
CA GLY A 2 67.90 -2.20 23.03
C GLY A 2 66.77 -3.22 22.87
N LEU A 3 65.57 -2.81 23.25
CA LEU A 3 64.35 -3.60 23.10
C LEU A 3 63.59 -3.09 21.85
N TRP A 4 63.50 -3.89 20.82
CA TRP A 4 62.72 -3.62 19.60
C TRP A 4 61.27 -4.03 19.81
N LEU A 5 60.35 -3.05 19.75
CA LEU A 5 58.91 -3.30 19.72
C LEU A 5 58.48 -3.48 18.25
N VAL A 6 58.08 -4.67 17.90
CA VAL A 6 57.47 -4.99 16.58
C VAL A 6 56.02 -4.63 16.61
N LEU A 7 55.64 -3.60 15.87
CA LEU A 7 54.25 -3.17 15.67
C LEU A 7 53.66 -4.05 14.53
N GLY A 8 52.86 -5.03 14.92
CA GLY A 8 52.08 -5.85 13.96
C GLY A 8 50.89 -5.09 13.42
N LEU A 9 50.95 -4.72 12.15
CA LEU A 9 49.86 -4.12 11.39
C LEU A 9 48.86 -5.22 11.01
N LEU A 10 47.72 -5.30 11.73
CA LEU A 10 46.60 -6.15 11.33
C LEU A 10 45.88 -5.48 10.15
N CYS A 11 46.10 -6.00 8.96
CA CYS A 11 45.28 -5.71 7.79
C CYS A 11 43.90 -6.32 7.98
N LEU A 12 42.89 -5.52 8.29
CA LEU A 12 41.49 -5.90 8.22
C LEU A 12 41.08 -6.04 6.74
N ASN A 13 40.73 -7.25 6.37
CA ASN A 13 40.29 -7.63 5.03
C ASN A 13 38.83 -7.15 4.88
N PRO A 14 38.43 -6.31 3.88
CA PRO A 14 37.07 -5.82 3.70
C PRO A 14 36.13 -6.81 2.97
N ALA A 15 36.41 -8.11 2.97
CA ALA A 15 35.71 -9.12 2.16
C ALA A 15 34.61 -9.91 2.91
N VAL A 16 34.13 -9.47 4.06
CA VAL A 16 33.10 -10.22 4.83
C VAL A 16 31.74 -9.51 4.92
N ALA A 17 31.53 -8.43 4.16
CA ALA A 17 30.26 -7.67 4.21
C ALA A 17 29.33 -7.90 3.00
N GLU A 18 29.62 -8.84 2.08
CA GLU A 18 28.85 -9.00 0.82
C GLU A 18 28.16 -10.37 0.63
N GLU A 19 28.01 -11.17 1.68
CA GLU A 19 27.45 -12.53 1.54
C GLU A 19 26.09 -12.75 2.25
N ALA A 20 25.31 -11.70 2.53
CA ALA A 20 24.00 -11.79 3.19
C ALA A 20 22.81 -11.38 2.31
N ALA A 21 22.96 -11.25 0.99
CA ALA A 21 21.88 -10.86 0.08
C ALA A 21 21.60 -11.85 -1.07
N ALA A 22 22.11 -13.07 -1.00
CA ALA A 22 21.86 -14.09 -2.02
C ALA A 22 20.82 -15.10 -1.52
N GLY A 23 19.61 -15.10 -2.14
CA GLY A 23 18.79 -16.29 -2.34
C GLY A 23 17.98 -16.82 -1.16
N LYS A 24 17.05 -16.05 -0.60
CA LYS A 24 15.83 -16.67 -0.12
C LYS A 24 14.88 -16.83 -1.31
N GLU A 25 14.61 -18.06 -1.74
CA GLU A 25 13.48 -18.36 -2.61
C GLU A 25 12.23 -17.66 -2.03
N PRO A 26 11.39 -17.04 -2.89
CA PRO A 26 10.16 -16.42 -2.42
C PRO A 26 9.36 -17.48 -1.69
N ALA A 27 9.02 -17.23 -0.43
CA ALA A 27 8.18 -18.11 0.37
C ALA A 27 6.95 -18.50 -0.47
N GLU A 28 6.68 -19.79 -0.61
CA GLU A 28 5.49 -20.29 -1.30
C GLU A 28 4.26 -19.60 -0.72
N ASN A 29 3.40 -19.10 -1.60
CA ASN A 29 2.15 -18.47 -1.18
C ASN A 29 1.25 -19.58 -0.58
N PRO A 30 0.96 -19.56 0.73
CA PRO A 30 0.19 -20.63 1.38
C PRO A 30 -1.26 -20.72 0.87
N LEU A 31 -1.73 -19.70 0.13
CA LEU A 31 -3.05 -19.64 -0.46
C LEU A 31 -3.06 -20.01 -1.95
N ALA A 32 -1.92 -20.36 -2.54
CA ALA A 32 -1.82 -20.71 -3.96
C ALA A 32 -2.73 -21.90 -4.32
N GLU A 33 -2.82 -22.92 -3.43
CA GLU A 33 -3.70 -24.08 -3.63
C GLU A 33 -5.19 -23.70 -3.73
N LEU A 34 -5.64 -22.65 -3.03
CA LEU A 34 -7.02 -22.18 -3.09
C LEU A 34 -7.37 -21.49 -4.42
N SER A 35 -6.37 -21.00 -5.13
CA SER A 35 -6.51 -20.35 -6.41
C SER A 35 -6.36 -21.31 -7.60
N GLU A 36 -5.84 -22.52 -7.37
CA GLU A 36 -5.50 -23.47 -8.43
C GLU A 36 -6.74 -23.89 -9.27
N GLY A 37 -6.67 -23.70 -10.57
CA GLY A 37 -7.73 -24.05 -11.50
C GLY A 37 -8.97 -23.15 -11.46
N ARG A 38 -8.99 -22.08 -10.69
CA ARG A 38 -10.09 -21.12 -10.62
C ARG A 38 -9.76 -19.84 -11.39
N GLU A 39 -10.74 -19.29 -12.09
CA GLU A 39 -10.62 -17.98 -12.74
C GLU A 39 -11.08 -16.85 -11.80
N GLU A 40 -12.09 -17.11 -11.00
CA GLU A 40 -12.70 -16.13 -10.07
C GLU A 40 -13.04 -16.81 -8.74
N LEU A 41 -12.90 -16.05 -7.62
CA LEU A 41 -13.40 -16.41 -6.31
C LEU A 41 -14.23 -15.25 -5.73
N LYS A 42 -15.39 -15.57 -5.13
CA LYS A 42 -16.28 -14.59 -4.49
C LYS A 42 -16.23 -14.74 -2.99
N LEU A 43 -15.96 -13.65 -2.30
CA LEU A 43 -16.09 -13.47 -0.86
C LEU A 43 -17.15 -12.39 -0.58
N PRO A 44 -17.69 -12.28 0.64
CA PRO A 44 -18.62 -11.22 0.97
C PRO A 44 -18.05 -9.83 0.65
N GLY A 45 -18.66 -9.12 -0.29
CA GLY A 45 -18.22 -7.80 -0.74
C GLY A 45 -16.92 -7.77 -1.56
N ILE A 46 -16.37 -8.94 -1.98
CA ILE A 46 -15.10 -9.01 -2.72
C ILE A 46 -15.19 -10.01 -3.87
N ARG A 47 -14.70 -9.62 -5.03
CA ARG A 47 -14.44 -10.50 -6.16
C ARG A 47 -12.94 -10.57 -6.43
N VAL A 48 -12.40 -11.76 -6.43
CA VAL A 48 -10.98 -12.02 -6.70
C VAL A 48 -10.85 -12.56 -8.11
N LEU A 49 -10.31 -11.79 -9.04
CA LEU A 49 -10.07 -12.15 -10.43
C LEU A 49 -8.66 -12.75 -10.52
N ILE A 50 -8.59 -14.07 -10.37
CA ILE A 50 -7.32 -14.79 -10.20
C ILE A 50 -6.50 -14.76 -11.48
N LYS A 51 -7.13 -14.98 -12.63
CA LYS A 51 -6.48 -15.00 -13.94
C LYS A 51 -5.96 -13.61 -14.33
N GLU A 52 -6.79 -12.60 -14.14
CA GLU A 52 -6.48 -11.20 -14.45
C GLU A 52 -5.62 -10.53 -13.34
N ARG A 53 -5.53 -11.18 -12.17
CA ARG A 53 -4.73 -10.77 -11.01
C ARG A 53 -5.10 -9.38 -10.47
N TYR A 54 -6.39 -9.16 -10.21
CA TYR A 54 -6.88 -8.00 -9.49
C TYR A 54 -8.02 -8.37 -8.53
N VAL A 55 -8.30 -7.47 -7.60
CA VAL A 55 -9.36 -7.61 -6.58
C VAL A 55 -10.33 -6.46 -6.74
N ASP A 56 -11.62 -6.78 -6.86
CA ASP A 56 -12.72 -5.83 -6.80
C ASP A 56 -13.40 -5.89 -5.44
N VAL A 57 -13.61 -4.73 -4.82
CA VAL A 57 -14.25 -4.59 -3.50
C VAL A 57 -15.47 -3.71 -3.63
N ASP A 58 -16.63 -4.21 -3.19
CA ASP A 58 -17.87 -3.46 -3.14
C ASP A 58 -17.71 -2.28 -2.16
N SER A 59 -18.03 -1.08 -2.63
CA SER A 59 -17.77 0.16 -1.91
C SER A 59 -18.87 1.17 -2.15
N LYS A 60 -18.85 2.24 -1.37
CA LYS A 60 -19.81 3.34 -1.48
C LYS A 60 -19.08 4.68 -1.23
N VAL A 61 -19.41 5.71 -2.02
CA VAL A 61 -18.95 7.08 -1.75
C VAL A 61 -19.53 7.54 -0.40
N CYS A 62 -18.68 7.91 0.54
CA CYS A 62 -19.07 8.28 1.91
C CYS A 62 -18.78 9.75 2.26
N LEU A 63 -17.95 10.43 1.47
CA LEU A 63 -17.68 11.85 1.58
C LEU A 63 -17.64 12.45 0.17
N ASP A 64 -18.21 13.64 -0.04
CA ASP A 64 -18.30 14.30 -1.34
C ASP A 64 -17.53 15.62 -1.40
N SER A 65 -16.96 16.07 -0.29
CA SER A 65 -16.14 17.29 -0.20
C SER A 65 -15.29 17.28 1.06
N GLY A 66 -14.18 18.00 1.04
CA GLY A 66 -13.29 18.21 2.18
C GLY A 66 -11.97 17.47 2.10
N MET A 67 -11.16 17.70 3.13
CA MET A 67 -9.82 17.12 3.26
C MET A 67 -9.87 15.63 3.54
N LEU A 68 -8.91 14.89 2.98
CA LEU A 68 -8.83 13.44 3.10
C LEU A 68 -7.61 12.99 3.89
N GLU A 69 -7.83 12.11 4.85
CA GLU A 69 -6.78 11.30 5.46
C GLU A 69 -6.70 9.91 4.82
N LEU A 70 -7.85 9.43 4.28
CA LEU A 70 -7.95 8.10 3.66
C LEU A 70 -8.62 8.16 2.28
N ILE A 71 -8.21 7.26 1.40
CA ILE A 71 -8.98 6.92 0.20
C ILE A 71 -10.14 6.01 0.57
N ALA A 72 -9.90 5.00 1.44
CA ALA A 72 -10.90 4.01 1.80
C ALA A 72 -10.82 3.65 3.29
N CYS A 73 -11.97 3.60 3.93
CA CYS A 73 -12.14 3.05 5.28
C CYS A 73 -13.08 1.85 5.28
N THR A 74 -13.15 1.10 6.38
CA THR A 74 -14.23 0.14 6.61
C THR A 74 -15.51 0.90 6.96
N LYS A 75 -16.66 0.29 6.60
CA LYS A 75 -17.97 0.86 6.93
C LYS A 75 -18.14 1.11 8.43
N ASP A 76 -18.86 2.19 8.77
CA ASP A 76 -19.16 2.62 10.15
C ASP A 76 -17.91 2.99 10.97
N SER A 77 -16.80 3.42 10.30
CA SER A 77 -15.57 3.82 10.96
C SER A 77 -15.18 5.28 10.67
N LYS A 78 -14.32 5.54 9.71
CA LYS A 78 -13.72 6.84 9.38
C LYS A 78 -14.31 7.48 8.10
N GLU A 79 -15.62 7.36 7.90
CA GLU A 79 -16.30 7.85 6.71
C GLU A 79 -16.24 9.39 6.56
N HIS A 80 -16.02 10.11 7.66
CA HIS A 80 -15.93 11.57 7.67
C HIS A 80 -14.58 12.14 7.18
N GLU A 81 -13.60 11.28 6.93
CA GLU A 81 -12.26 11.63 6.45
C GLU A 81 -11.79 10.71 5.32
N SER A 82 -12.73 9.96 4.71
CA SER A 82 -12.48 8.97 3.66
C SER A 82 -13.33 9.24 2.43
N LEU A 83 -12.78 8.98 1.22
CA LEU A 83 -13.52 9.12 -0.02
C LEU A 83 -14.61 8.05 -0.16
N ILE A 84 -14.29 6.80 0.17
CA ILE A 84 -15.18 5.65 0.08
C ILE A 84 -15.14 4.79 1.33
N ALA A 85 -16.25 4.11 1.62
CA ALA A 85 -16.33 3.04 2.62
C ALA A 85 -16.51 1.69 1.93
N ILE A 86 -15.79 0.66 2.37
CA ILE A 86 -15.93 -0.72 1.88
C ILE A 86 -16.85 -1.53 2.78
N ASP A 87 -17.64 -2.42 2.18
CA ASP A 87 -18.54 -3.33 2.93
C ASP A 87 -17.81 -4.58 3.45
N ALA A 88 -16.56 -4.80 3.03
CA ALA A 88 -15.75 -5.95 3.41
C ALA A 88 -14.84 -5.64 4.61
N LYS A 89 -14.35 -6.68 5.30
CA LYS A 89 -13.25 -6.55 6.26
C LYS A 89 -11.92 -6.32 5.55
N ALA A 90 -11.06 -5.46 6.09
CA ALA A 90 -9.71 -5.24 5.58
C ALA A 90 -8.87 -6.54 5.58
N ALA A 91 -9.03 -7.41 6.58
CA ALA A 91 -8.40 -8.73 6.62
C ALA A 91 -8.81 -9.61 5.42
N HIS A 92 -10.05 -9.52 4.95
CA HIS A 92 -10.50 -10.27 3.77
C HIS A 92 -9.90 -9.70 2.47
N VAL A 93 -9.76 -8.38 2.37
CA VAL A 93 -9.06 -7.73 1.25
C VAL A 93 -7.59 -8.13 1.23
N HIS A 94 -6.94 -8.18 2.41
CA HIS A 94 -5.57 -8.69 2.56
C HIS A 94 -5.45 -10.12 2.01
N ALA A 95 -6.31 -11.03 2.47
CA ALA A 95 -6.33 -12.42 2.00
C ALA A 95 -6.58 -12.52 0.49
N ALA A 96 -7.47 -11.70 -0.07
CA ALA A 96 -7.75 -11.64 -1.50
C ALA A 96 -6.52 -11.22 -2.31
N LEU A 97 -5.77 -10.21 -1.84
CA LEU A 97 -4.51 -9.78 -2.46
C LEU A 97 -3.45 -10.90 -2.42
N LEU A 98 -3.33 -11.62 -1.30
CA LEU A 98 -2.44 -12.80 -1.21
C LEU A 98 -2.82 -13.90 -2.20
N LEU A 99 -4.13 -14.17 -2.37
CA LEU A 99 -4.63 -15.20 -3.31
C LEU A 99 -4.18 -14.95 -4.75
N ILE A 100 -4.10 -13.68 -5.18
CA ILE A 100 -3.61 -13.33 -6.51
C ILE A 100 -2.09 -13.16 -6.57
N GLY A 101 -1.38 -13.47 -5.48
CA GLY A 101 0.09 -13.48 -5.40
C GLY A 101 0.71 -12.13 -5.08
N ALA A 102 -0.04 -11.17 -4.55
CA ALA A 102 0.53 -9.94 -4.03
C ALA A 102 1.30 -10.21 -2.72
N ARG A 103 2.31 -9.38 -2.43
CA ARG A 103 3.20 -9.55 -1.28
C ARG A 103 3.06 -8.38 -0.32
N PRO A 104 2.59 -8.61 0.92
CA PRO A 104 2.57 -7.58 1.94
C PRO A 104 3.97 -7.25 2.42
N GLY A 105 4.13 -6.04 2.94
CA GLY A 105 5.32 -5.61 3.65
C GLY A 105 5.04 -5.37 5.12
N ASN A 106 5.20 -4.12 5.54
CA ASN A 106 4.85 -3.65 6.88
C ASN A 106 4.43 -2.17 6.82
N PRO A 107 3.49 -1.75 7.67
CA PRO A 107 3.17 -0.34 7.88
C PRO A 107 4.36 0.44 8.44
N ALA A 108 4.24 1.77 8.42
CA ALA A 108 5.19 2.64 9.07
C ALA A 108 5.25 2.36 10.57
N THR A 109 6.44 2.43 11.15
CA THR A 109 6.63 2.24 12.59
C THR A 109 7.62 3.24 13.16
N SER A 110 7.55 3.48 14.48
CA SER A 110 8.52 4.28 15.19
C SER A 110 9.24 3.41 16.21
N LYS A 111 10.57 3.41 16.16
CA LYS A 111 11.42 2.68 17.10
C LYS A 111 12.08 3.66 18.05
N ARG A 112 11.92 3.40 19.35
CA ARG A 112 12.65 4.10 20.41
C ARG A 112 14.09 3.57 20.43
N VAL A 113 15.05 4.49 20.43
CA VAL A 113 16.47 4.20 20.59
C VAL A 113 16.94 4.85 21.89
N ASP A 114 17.36 4.03 22.84
CA ASP A 114 17.88 4.47 24.12
C ASP A 114 19.38 4.82 23.98
N GLY A 115 19.79 5.95 24.52
CA GLY A 115 21.14 6.48 24.51
C GLY A 115 21.26 7.59 25.57
N GLU A 116 22.25 8.46 25.46
CA GLU A 116 22.35 9.66 26.35
C GLU A 116 21.08 10.55 26.26
N GLN A 117 20.43 10.52 25.09
CA GLN A 117 19.11 11.11 24.88
C GLN A 117 18.22 10.07 24.17
N VAL A 118 16.98 9.93 24.64
CA VAL A 118 15.96 9.10 23.96
C VAL A 118 15.65 9.72 22.61
N ARG A 119 15.77 8.92 21.54
CA ARG A 119 15.42 9.31 20.17
C ARG A 119 14.41 8.34 19.59
N TRP A 120 13.53 8.83 18.72
CA TRP A 120 12.65 8.02 17.92
C TRP A 120 13.18 7.96 16.49
N ILE A 121 13.28 6.76 15.95
CA ILE A 121 13.63 6.53 14.55
C ILE A 121 12.37 6.07 13.82
N HIS A 122 11.98 6.81 12.80
CA HIS A 122 10.87 6.45 11.93
C HIS A 122 11.34 5.45 10.89
N VAL A 123 10.62 4.33 10.79
CA VAL A 123 10.85 3.29 9.78
C VAL A 123 9.72 3.40 8.77
N PRO A 124 10.01 3.78 7.51
CA PRO A 124 8.99 3.96 6.50
C PRO A 124 8.26 2.66 6.18
N PRO A 125 7.02 2.75 5.68
CA PRO A 125 6.26 1.58 5.24
C PRO A 125 6.95 0.90 4.06
N ARG A 126 6.67 -0.39 3.89
CA ARG A 126 7.14 -1.21 2.77
C ARG A 126 6.02 -2.13 2.29
N GLY A 127 6.10 -2.53 1.03
CA GLY A 127 5.16 -3.46 0.44
C GLY A 127 5.25 -3.46 -1.07
N GLN A 128 4.52 -4.36 -1.71
CA GLN A 128 4.38 -4.36 -3.15
C GLN A 128 3.48 -3.20 -3.58
N ASN A 129 3.78 -2.60 -4.71
CA ASN A 129 2.96 -1.57 -5.32
C ASN A 129 1.61 -2.14 -5.77
N ILE A 130 0.54 -1.47 -5.39
CA ILE A 130 -0.85 -1.74 -5.79
C ILE A 130 -1.40 -0.48 -6.45
N ASP A 131 -1.85 -0.60 -7.69
CA ASP A 131 -2.57 0.48 -8.35
C ASP A 131 -4.05 0.45 -7.94
N VAL A 132 -4.58 1.62 -7.58
CA VAL A 132 -5.91 1.81 -7.01
C VAL A 132 -6.79 2.56 -7.99
N PHE A 133 -7.96 1.99 -8.30
CA PHE A 133 -8.94 2.54 -9.23
C PHE A 133 -10.33 2.50 -8.62
N LEU A 134 -11.21 3.40 -9.07
CA LEU A 134 -12.65 3.26 -8.94
C LEU A 134 -13.26 2.85 -10.28
N VAL A 135 -14.14 1.86 -10.26
CA VAL A 135 -14.93 1.49 -11.43
C VAL A 135 -16.34 2.05 -11.25
N LEU A 136 -16.71 2.93 -12.17
CA LEU A 136 -17.97 3.64 -12.20
C LEU A 136 -18.69 3.38 -13.52
N GLU A 137 -20.00 3.43 -13.52
CA GLU A 137 -20.75 3.48 -14.77
C GLU A 137 -20.59 4.88 -15.40
N ASN A 138 -20.16 4.92 -16.65
CA ASN A 138 -20.12 6.16 -17.42
C ASN A 138 -21.55 6.61 -17.81
N LYS A 139 -21.66 7.71 -18.54
CA LYS A 139 -22.96 8.26 -18.99
C LYS A 139 -23.77 7.33 -19.88
N GLU A 140 -23.10 6.36 -20.51
CA GLU A 140 -23.70 5.32 -21.35
C GLU A 140 -24.05 4.03 -20.57
N GLY A 141 -23.84 4.01 -19.24
CA GLY A 141 -24.05 2.84 -18.39
C GLY A 141 -22.95 1.77 -18.52
N VAL A 142 -21.80 2.13 -19.08
CA VAL A 142 -20.67 1.19 -19.27
C VAL A 142 -19.71 1.32 -18.09
N PRO A 143 -19.35 0.22 -17.40
CA PRO A 143 -18.35 0.23 -16.35
C PRO A 143 -17.01 0.76 -16.89
N THR A 144 -16.52 1.83 -16.31
CA THR A 144 -15.28 2.50 -16.69
C THR A 144 -14.37 2.64 -15.49
N GLU A 145 -13.10 2.35 -15.68
CA GLU A 145 -12.07 2.39 -14.66
C GLU A 145 -11.39 3.76 -14.65
N TYR A 146 -11.36 4.40 -13.49
CA TYR A 146 -10.69 5.69 -13.27
C TYR A 146 -9.62 5.52 -12.20
N PRO A 147 -8.39 6.03 -12.41
CA PRO A 147 -7.36 6.03 -11.37
C PRO A 147 -7.85 6.86 -10.19
N ILE A 148 -7.47 6.48 -8.97
CA ILE A 148 -7.94 7.17 -7.76
C ILE A 148 -7.53 8.63 -7.74
N SER A 149 -6.38 8.98 -8.32
CA SER A 149 -5.89 10.35 -8.50
C SER A 149 -6.86 11.26 -9.27
N HIS A 150 -7.75 10.68 -10.09
CA HIS A 150 -8.75 11.44 -10.84
C HIS A 150 -9.75 12.19 -9.94
N PHE A 151 -9.99 11.70 -8.74
CA PHE A 151 -11.00 12.21 -7.80
C PHE A 151 -10.42 13.12 -6.71
N LEU A 152 -9.12 13.39 -6.77
CA LEU A 152 -8.42 14.19 -5.77
C LEU A 152 -7.81 15.42 -6.40
N THR A 153 -7.86 16.51 -5.67
CA THR A 153 -7.17 17.74 -6.02
C THR A 153 -6.41 18.27 -4.80
N ARG A 154 -5.49 19.19 -5.04
CA ARG A 154 -4.84 19.90 -3.94
C ARG A 154 -5.80 20.93 -3.39
N ALA A 155 -5.94 20.98 -2.06
CA ALA A 155 -6.71 22.00 -1.37
C ALA A 155 -6.17 23.40 -1.75
N GLU A 156 -7.05 24.31 -2.09
CA GLU A 156 -6.69 25.72 -2.22
C GLU A 156 -6.35 26.23 -0.82
N GLU A 157 -5.07 26.52 -0.57
CA GLU A 157 -4.66 27.13 0.69
C GLU A 157 -5.41 28.46 0.84
N HIS A 158 -5.98 28.70 2.02
CA HIS A 158 -6.51 30.02 2.36
C HIS A 158 -5.43 31.07 2.05
N GLU A 159 -5.77 32.08 1.26
CA GLU A 159 -4.91 33.10 0.63
C GLU A 159 -3.87 33.80 1.54
N VAL A 160 -3.77 33.45 2.82
CA VAL A 160 -2.97 34.16 3.83
C VAL A 160 -1.50 33.73 3.86
N TYR A 161 -1.12 32.58 3.28
CA TYR A 161 0.25 32.04 3.39
C TYR A 161 0.81 31.40 2.11
N THR A 162 0.25 31.66 0.92
CA THR A 162 0.83 31.17 -0.33
C THR A 162 2.17 31.85 -0.60
N THR A 163 3.23 31.08 -0.70
CA THR A 163 4.54 31.53 -1.15
C THR A 163 4.66 31.29 -2.66
N GLU A 164 5.59 31.98 -3.34
CA GLU A 164 5.89 31.72 -4.76
C GLU A 164 6.24 30.22 -5.02
N GLU A 165 6.75 29.51 -4.01
CA GLU A 165 7.05 28.08 -4.08
C GLU A 165 5.79 27.19 -4.08
N ASP A 166 4.66 27.68 -3.58
CA ASP A 166 3.40 26.95 -3.53
C ASP A 166 2.66 26.95 -4.88
N GLU A 167 2.90 27.97 -5.71
CA GLU A 167 2.32 28.05 -7.06
C GLU A 167 2.89 26.99 -8.03
N GLU A 168 4.08 26.46 -7.75
CA GLU A 168 4.74 25.40 -8.55
C GLU A 168 4.34 23.97 -8.14
N LYS A 169 3.62 23.78 -7.03
CA LYS A 169 3.23 22.45 -6.56
C LYS A 169 2.12 21.86 -7.44
N PRO A 170 2.17 20.54 -7.72
CA PRO A 170 1.15 19.90 -8.56
C PRO A 170 -0.24 20.01 -7.92
N LYS A 171 -1.23 20.40 -8.73
CA LYS A 171 -2.64 20.46 -8.31
C LYS A 171 -3.29 19.07 -8.28
N GLU A 172 -2.80 18.15 -9.09
CA GLU A 172 -3.29 16.78 -9.18
C GLU A 172 -2.60 15.88 -8.16
N PHE A 173 -3.33 14.93 -7.63
CA PHE A 173 -2.77 13.91 -6.75
C PHE A 173 -1.70 13.11 -7.49
N PRO A 174 -0.47 12.98 -6.94
CA PRO A 174 0.70 12.59 -7.72
C PRO A 174 0.74 11.11 -8.11
N THR A 175 -0.12 10.27 -7.56
CA THR A 175 -0.05 8.82 -7.76
C THR A 175 -1.40 8.15 -7.61
N ASN A 176 -1.56 6.99 -8.23
CA ASN A 176 -2.62 6.02 -7.95
C ASN A 176 -2.05 4.71 -7.37
N THR A 177 -0.75 4.72 -7.03
CA THR A 177 -0.04 3.54 -6.54
C THR A 177 0.23 3.67 -5.05
N PHE A 178 -0.16 2.65 -4.30
CA PHE A 178 0.01 2.52 -2.85
C PHE A 178 0.83 1.28 -2.52
N LEU A 179 1.46 1.25 -1.36
CA LEU A 179 2.19 0.08 -0.86
C LEU A 179 1.22 -0.88 -0.17
N PHE A 180 1.29 -2.15 -0.47
CA PHE A 180 0.63 -3.19 0.31
C PHE A 180 1.38 -3.40 1.63
N ALA A 181 1.13 -2.53 2.59
CA ALA A 181 1.76 -2.56 3.91
C ALA A 181 1.31 -3.78 4.72
N GLY A 182 0.02 -4.16 4.63
CA GLY A 182 -0.49 -5.41 5.16
C GLY A 182 -0.95 -5.34 6.61
N SER A 183 -1.00 -4.15 7.23
CA SER A 183 -1.43 -3.94 8.62
C SER A 183 -0.70 -4.85 9.64
N HIS A 184 -1.25 -4.97 10.84
CA HIS A 184 -0.73 -5.82 11.91
C HIS A 184 -1.82 -6.72 12.49
N VAL A 185 -1.43 -7.89 12.96
CA VAL A 185 -2.25 -8.74 13.82
C VAL A 185 -1.78 -8.52 15.25
N PHE A 186 -2.68 -8.06 16.09
CA PHE A 186 -2.42 -7.87 17.53
C PHE A 186 -3.13 -8.95 18.34
N LYS A 187 -2.46 -9.48 19.34
CA LYS A 187 -3.03 -10.44 20.28
C LYS A 187 -2.61 -10.08 21.70
N ASP A 188 -3.58 -9.85 22.57
CA ASP A 188 -3.35 -9.60 23.99
C ASP A 188 -3.69 -10.87 24.79
N GLY A 189 -2.65 -11.49 25.36
CA GLY A 189 -2.79 -12.70 26.18
C GLY A 189 -3.50 -13.85 25.47
N GLU A 190 -4.62 -14.31 26.04
CA GLU A 190 -5.45 -15.40 25.50
C GLU A 190 -6.59 -14.91 24.59
N SER A 191 -6.69 -13.58 24.32
CA SER A 191 -7.72 -13.03 23.46
C SER A 191 -7.60 -13.55 22.02
N GLU A 192 -8.70 -13.48 21.25
CA GLU A 192 -8.65 -13.75 19.82
C GLU A 192 -7.75 -12.69 19.12
N PRO A 193 -6.96 -13.11 18.12
CA PRO A 193 -6.15 -12.16 17.34
C PRO A 193 -7.03 -11.14 16.62
N VAL A 194 -6.63 -9.88 16.68
CA VAL A 194 -7.31 -8.74 16.05
C VAL A 194 -6.46 -8.21 14.90
N TYR A 195 -7.07 -8.00 13.74
CA TYR A 195 -6.43 -7.35 12.61
C TYR A 195 -6.62 -5.83 12.74
N LEU A 196 -5.55 -5.07 12.96
CA LEU A 196 -5.65 -3.68 13.40
C LEU A 196 -6.38 -2.77 12.40
N SER A 197 -6.20 -2.97 11.09
CA SER A 197 -6.94 -2.21 10.07
C SER A 197 -8.46 -2.45 10.10
N ASP A 198 -8.94 -3.61 10.60
CA ASP A 198 -10.38 -3.84 10.82
C ASP A 198 -10.91 -3.03 12.01
N GLU A 199 -10.10 -2.84 13.06
CA GLU A 199 -10.47 -2.09 14.26
C GLU A 199 -10.40 -0.58 14.04
N SER A 200 -9.32 -0.11 13.38
CA SER A 200 -9.11 1.32 13.12
C SER A 200 -9.91 1.85 11.94
N GLY A 201 -10.28 0.96 11.01
CA GLY A 201 -10.90 1.34 9.75
C GLY A 201 -9.92 1.77 8.65
N ASN A 202 -8.61 1.75 8.89
CA ASN A 202 -7.59 2.25 7.96
C ASN A 202 -7.32 1.27 6.81
N VAL A 203 -8.08 1.36 5.71
CA VAL A 203 -7.94 0.45 4.56
C VAL A 203 -6.90 0.97 3.57
N ILE A 204 -7.09 2.17 3.02
CA ILE A 204 -6.14 2.83 2.12
C ILE A 204 -5.91 4.24 2.63
N SER A 205 -4.70 4.53 3.09
CA SER A 205 -4.39 5.78 3.76
C SER A 205 -3.51 6.70 2.93
N ILE A 206 -3.84 7.99 2.93
CA ILE A 206 -3.00 9.08 2.46
C ILE A 206 -2.08 9.50 3.61
N ALA A 207 -2.66 9.74 4.80
CA ALA A 207 -1.91 10.00 6.02
C ALA A 207 -1.36 8.70 6.64
N THR A 208 -0.31 8.81 7.47
CA THR A 208 0.37 7.66 8.08
C THR A 208 -0.19 7.40 9.47
N PHE A 209 -0.82 6.25 9.67
CA PHE A 209 -1.35 5.79 10.97
C PHE A 209 -0.50 4.68 11.59
N GLY A 210 0.13 3.83 10.75
CA GLY A 210 0.99 2.73 11.20
C GLY A 210 0.28 1.38 11.33
N ASP A 211 -0.97 1.28 10.87
CA ASP A 211 -1.79 0.07 10.91
C ASP A 211 -2.61 -0.17 9.62
N GLU A 212 -2.30 0.56 8.58
CA GLU A 212 -3.01 0.55 7.30
C GLU A 212 -2.82 -0.78 6.54
N LEU A 213 -3.84 -1.16 5.77
CA LEU A 213 -3.70 -2.23 4.78
C LEU A 213 -2.86 -1.77 3.58
N LEU A 214 -3.21 -0.62 2.99
CA LEU A 214 -2.45 0.06 1.96
C LEU A 214 -2.14 1.50 2.40
N CYS A 215 -0.98 2.02 2.02
CA CYS A 215 -0.57 3.39 2.33
C CYS A 215 0.33 3.99 1.25
N LEU A 216 0.50 5.30 1.28
CA LEU A 216 1.52 5.97 0.48
C LEU A 216 2.95 5.61 0.94
N PRO A 217 3.94 5.64 0.03
CA PRO A 217 5.34 5.56 0.41
C PRO A 217 5.76 6.74 1.30
N GLY A 218 6.58 6.49 2.32
CA GLY A 218 7.09 7.54 3.20
C GLY A 218 6.26 7.77 4.45
N PHE A 219 6.39 8.96 5.02
CA PHE A 219 5.59 9.43 6.15
C PHE A 219 4.80 10.66 5.72
N HIS A 220 3.50 10.66 6.03
CA HIS A 220 2.58 11.74 5.74
C HIS A 220 1.85 12.11 7.02
N GLU A 221 2.02 13.34 7.46
CA GLU A 221 1.38 13.82 8.68
C GLU A 221 -0.15 13.89 8.51
N HIS A 222 -0.87 13.61 9.60
CA HIS A 222 -2.34 13.67 9.66
C HIS A 222 -2.83 14.91 10.45
N GLY A 223 -1.93 15.79 10.88
CA GLY A 223 -2.32 17.10 11.42
C GLY A 223 -2.84 18.02 10.31
N ASN A 224 -3.68 18.99 10.67
CA ASN A 224 -4.33 19.90 9.72
C ASN A 224 -3.37 20.58 8.75
N GLU A 225 -2.12 20.84 9.18
CA GLU A 225 -1.07 21.45 8.34
C GLU A 225 -0.45 20.45 7.35
N GLY A 226 -0.60 19.14 7.60
CA GLY A 226 -0.10 18.05 6.74
C GLY A 226 -1.10 17.56 5.70
N LEU A 227 -2.39 17.85 5.90
CA LEU A 227 -3.44 17.45 4.97
C LEU A 227 -3.52 18.49 3.84
N VAL A 228 -3.16 18.05 2.66
CA VAL A 228 -3.10 18.92 1.47
C VAL A 228 -3.98 18.42 0.32
N TRP A 229 -4.63 17.28 0.50
CA TRP A 229 -5.45 16.66 -0.54
C TRP A 229 -6.92 16.67 -0.15
N GLU A 230 -7.76 17.10 -1.09
CA GLU A 230 -9.21 17.14 -0.95
C GLU A 230 -9.92 16.46 -2.11
N ILE A 231 -11.20 16.25 -1.95
CA ILE A 231 -12.07 15.65 -2.96
C ILE A 231 -12.33 16.65 -4.10
N ASP A 232 -12.10 16.21 -5.35
CA ASP A 232 -12.61 16.89 -6.53
C ASP A 232 -14.10 16.53 -6.72
N SER A 233 -14.97 17.33 -6.12
CA SER A 233 -16.42 17.11 -6.10
C SER A 233 -17.08 17.17 -7.48
N GLU A 234 -16.42 17.76 -8.49
CA GLU A 234 -16.95 17.81 -9.86
C GLU A 234 -16.80 16.47 -10.58
N LYS A 235 -15.82 15.64 -10.16
CA LYS A 235 -15.50 14.36 -10.77
C LYS A 235 -16.08 13.16 -10.01
N LEU A 236 -16.38 13.36 -8.72
CA LEU A 236 -16.88 12.26 -7.89
C LEU A 236 -18.40 12.08 -8.07
N PRO A 237 -18.92 10.82 -8.15
CA PRO A 237 -20.36 10.60 -8.14
C PRO A 237 -20.97 10.98 -6.79
N PRO A 238 -22.29 11.23 -6.74
CA PRO A 238 -22.97 11.69 -5.53
C PRO A 238 -22.77 10.78 -4.32
N LEU A 239 -22.82 11.37 -3.12
CA LEU A 239 -22.78 10.68 -1.84
C LEU A 239 -23.72 9.47 -1.82
N GLY A 240 -23.25 8.35 -1.32
CA GLY A 240 -24.01 7.10 -1.26
C GLY A 240 -24.02 6.28 -2.55
N THR A 241 -23.42 6.75 -3.65
CA THR A 241 -23.29 5.98 -4.88
C THR A 241 -22.45 4.74 -4.64
N LYS A 242 -22.96 3.58 -5.10
CA LYS A 242 -22.20 2.33 -5.09
C LYS A 242 -21.14 2.37 -6.19
N VAL A 243 -19.93 2.02 -5.83
CA VAL A 243 -18.76 1.98 -6.70
C VAL A 243 -17.96 0.71 -6.42
N ILE A 244 -17.09 0.32 -7.33
CA ILE A 244 -16.16 -0.77 -7.10
C ILE A 244 -14.77 -0.19 -6.90
N LEU A 245 -14.16 -0.50 -5.76
CA LEU A 245 -12.74 -0.28 -5.53
C LEU A 245 -11.96 -1.43 -6.19
N ARG A 246 -11.11 -1.12 -7.17
CA ARG A 246 -10.29 -2.10 -7.88
C ARG A 246 -8.82 -1.94 -7.49
N LEU A 247 -8.22 -3.05 -7.06
CA LEU A 247 -6.84 -3.15 -6.60
C LEU A 247 -6.03 -4.03 -7.56
N LYS A 248 -5.01 -3.45 -8.22
CA LYS A 248 -4.16 -4.13 -9.19
C LYS A 248 -2.71 -4.16 -8.72
N PRO A 249 -2.20 -5.28 -8.21
CA PRO A 249 -0.79 -5.41 -7.87
C PRO A 249 0.12 -5.26 -9.10
N GLN A 250 1.19 -4.50 -8.96
CA GLN A 250 2.24 -4.41 -9.97
C GLN A 250 3.16 -5.62 -9.83
N PHE A 251 3.08 -6.56 -10.78
CA PHE A 251 4.01 -7.68 -10.83
C PHE A 251 5.19 -7.29 -11.72
N ALA A 252 6.43 -7.58 -11.26
CA ALA A 252 7.59 -7.48 -12.13
C ALA A 252 7.32 -8.36 -13.36
N ASN A 253 7.44 -7.79 -14.56
CA ASN A 253 7.34 -8.55 -15.79
C ASN A 253 8.33 -9.71 -15.69
N ALA A 254 7.85 -10.94 -15.64
CA ALA A 254 8.68 -12.07 -15.98
C ALA A 254 9.14 -11.82 -17.42
N GLY A 255 10.43 -11.56 -17.61
CA GLY A 255 11.01 -11.43 -18.95
C GLY A 255 10.55 -12.61 -19.82
N PRO A 256 10.52 -12.46 -21.16
CA PRO A 256 10.12 -13.55 -22.03
C PRO A 256 10.90 -14.80 -21.64
N PRO A 257 10.24 -15.99 -21.60
CA PRO A 257 10.91 -17.23 -21.22
C PRO A 257 12.17 -17.39 -22.08
N GLU A 258 13.33 -17.57 -21.43
CA GLU A 258 14.56 -17.88 -22.14
C GLU A 258 14.31 -19.11 -23.03
N GLU A 259 14.37 -18.93 -24.35
CA GLU A 259 14.37 -20.04 -25.28
C GLU A 259 15.53 -20.96 -24.89
N LYS A 260 15.18 -22.15 -24.38
CA LYS A 260 16.14 -23.22 -24.17
C LYS A 260 16.79 -23.50 -25.54
N LYS A 261 18.01 -23.00 -25.73
CA LYS A 261 18.86 -23.42 -26.84
C LYS A 261 19.06 -24.92 -26.71
N THR A 262 18.34 -25.68 -27.51
CA THR A 262 18.61 -27.09 -27.74
C THR A 262 20.01 -27.15 -28.38
N ASN A 263 20.99 -27.61 -27.61
CA ASN A 263 22.28 -28.02 -28.15
C ASN A 263 22.05 -29.28 -28.97
N ASP A 264 21.83 -29.13 -30.25
CA ASP A 264 22.01 -30.22 -31.22
C ASP A 264 23.52 -30.48 -31.33
N THR A 265 24.00 -31.42 -30.55
CA THR A 265 25.28 -32.08 -30.77
C THR A 265 25.13 -32.97 -32.00
N LYS A 266 25.63 -32.54 -33.16
CA LYS A 266 25.86 -33.43 -34.28
C LYS A 266 27.27 -34.01 -34.15
N ASP A 267 27.31 -35.33 -34.16
CA ASP A 267 28.50 -36.17 -34.42
C ASP A 267 29.19 -35.82 -35.72
#